data_ead4eda2dde6ae73a6785b3ce06874ef
#
_entry.id   ead4eda2dde6ae73a6785b3ce06874ef
#
_cell.length_a   1.000
_cell.length_b   1.000
_cell.length_c   1.000
_cell.angle_alpha   90.00
_cell.angle_beta   90.00
_cell.angle_gamma   90.00
#
_symmetry.space_group_name_H-M   'P 1'
#
loop_
_entity.id
_entity.type
_entity.pdbx_description
1 polymer ?
#
loop_
_entity_poly.entity_id
_entity_poly.type
_entity_poly.pdbx_seq_one_letter_code
_entity_poly.pdbx_strand_id
1 'polypeptide(L)'
;MGSSLRSFAPGDRAAVLELSRHALQKPQEQVGNPLWTTAEELESELSDWEVPPEETLLVDEIDGEVVGFAGVEVSPGFDHADLFGPLVAPSHRGQKIGTVLLEAAIERAENRSARRIVGAIGSRNATGRLLLERAGFAPSGSATAVFRLNEANHRRVETGPAELTVRPGTPDDLHATMRLYRECFPDGSFPESAWLAGLGQGAVYIGEAKGESRAMVNIDTADRWIYHLGVTADERDRGIGAYVLSEALAGYWSHHPGETLGLSVEADNLPALRLYRRQGFAPMLVLQAFELPL
;
A
#
# COMPACT_ATOMS: atom_id res chain seq x y z
N MET A 1 30.32 6.05 22.02
CA MET A 1 29.21 5.11 22.22
C MET A 1 28.91 4.54 20.86
N GLY A 2 28.93 3.21 20.72
CA GLY A 2 28.72 2.55 19.42
C GLY A 2 27.24 2.29 19.19
N SER A 3 26.75 2.42 17.95
CA SER A 3 25.46 1.89 17.59
C SER A 3 25.50 0.36 17.53
N SER A 4 24.38 -0.29 17.82
CA SER A 4 24.23 -1.74 17.82
C SER A 4 23.07 -2.13 16.92
N LEU A 5 23.41 -2.68 15.74
CA LEU A 5 22.44 -3.26 14.83
C LEU A 5 22.00 -4.64 15.36
N ARG A 6 20.69 -4.85 15.48
CA ARG A 6 20.09 -6.12 15.90
C ARG A 6 18.75 -6.38 15.22
N SER A 7 18.28 -7.61 15.32
CA SER A 7 16.91 -7.94 14.96
C SER A 7 15.90 -7.16 15.80
N PHE A 8 14.75 -6.86 15.20
CA PHE A 8 13.59 -6.31 15.88
C PHE A 8 13.11 -7.26 16.98
N ALA A 9 12.56 -6.70 18.04
CA ALA A 9 11.92 -7.45 19.11
C ALA A 9 10.56 -6.82 19.45
N PRO A 10 9.61 -7.55 20.06
CA PRO A 10 8.28 -7.03 20.40
C PRO A 10 8.30 -5.73 21.22
N GLY A 11 9.34 -5.49 22.02
CA GLY A 11 9.51 -4.24 22.78
C GLY A 11 9.80 -3.01 21.93
N ASP A 12 10.22 -3.18 20.66
CA ASP A 12 10.59 -2.06 19.77
C ASP A 12 9.39 -1.41 19.07
N ARG A 13 8.20 -2.03 19.16
CA ARG A 13 6.98 -1.59 18.45
C ARG A 13 6.68 -0.11 18.60
N ALA A 14 6.76 0.41 19.82
CA ALA A 14 6.48 1.81 20.09
C ALA A 14 7.48 2.75 19.39
N ALA A 15 8.76 2.37 19.39
CA ALA A 15 9.83 3.16 18.76
C ALA A 15 9.72 3.16 17.23
N VAL A 16 9.50 2.01 16.60
CA VAL A 16 9.35 1.93 15.13
C VAL A 16 8.09 2.65 14.65
N LEU A 17 6.99 2.59 15.42
CA LEU A 17 5.78 3.34 15.13
C LEU A 17 6.01 4.85 15.19
N GLU A 18 6.74 5.32 16.20
CA GLU A 18 7.04 6.76 16.34
C GLU A 18 7.93 7.26 15.19
N LEU A 19 8.92 6.47 14.77
CA LEU A 19 9.74 6.78 13.60
C LEU A 19 8.91 6.86 12.32
N SER A 20 7.95 5.93 12.11
CA SER A 20 7.01 5.96 10.99
C SER A 20 6.14 7.21 11.01
N ARG A 21 5.49 7.50 12.14
CA ARG A 21 4.65 8.69 12.32
C ARG A 21 5.41 9.98 12.02
N HIS A 22 6.64 10.08 12.53
CA HIS A 22 7.48 11.25 12.31
C HIS A 22 7.78 11.44 10.81
N ALA A 23 8.19 10.37 10.13
CA ALA A 23 8.50 10.42 8.70
C ALA A 23 7.28 10.80 7.85
N LEU A 24 6.10 10.25 8.15
CA LEU A 24 4.87 10.54 7.42
C LEU A 24 4.43 12.01 7.52
N GLN A 25 4.71 12.68 8.65
CA GLN A 25 4.41 14.10 8.83
C GLN A 25 5.36 15.04 8.08
N LYS A 26 6.48 14.55 7.57
CA LYS A 26 7.53 15.34 6.93
C LYS A 26 7.70 14.95 5.45
N PRO A 27 7.18 15.73 4.49
CA PRO A 27 7.27 15.38 3.07
C PRO A 27 8.67 15.05 2.57
N GLN A 28 9.72 15.63 3.20
CA GLN A 28 11.13 15.37 2.86
C GLN A 28 11.71 14.12 3.54
N GLU A 29 10.91 13.38 4.30
CA GLU A 29 11.32 12.19 5.06
C GLU A 29 10.47 10.96 4.73
N GLN A 30 9.39 11.14 3.95
CA GLN A 30 8.45 10.08 3.61
C GLN A 30 9.11 8.95 2.83
N VAL A 31 8.74 7.73 3.18
CA VAL A 31 9.05 6.47 2.47
C VAL A 31 7.75 5.76 2.14
N GLY A 32 7.79 4.78 1.25
CA GLY A 32 6.61 3.99 0.86
C GLY A 32 6.14 3.02 1.94
N ASN A 33 7.09 2.41 2.62
CA ASN A 33 6.86 1.50 3.73
C ASN A 33 7.80 1.83 4.90
N PRO A 34 7.30 1.77 6.13
CA PRO A 34 5.90 1.57 6.48
C PRO A 34 5.07 2.86 6.39
N LEU A 35 3.75 2.69 6.35
CA LEU A 35 2.76 3.78 6.44
C LEU A 35 2.01 3.78 7.78
N TRP A 36 2.59 3.23 8.84
CA TRP A 36 1.97 3.08 10.16
C TRP A 36 1.75 4.42 10.85
N THR A 37 0.51 4.70 11.21
CA THR A 37 0.11 5.87 11.99
C THR A 37 -0.48 5.49 13.35
N THR A 38 -0.95 4.24 13.50
CA THR A 38 -1.51 3.70 14.74
C THR A 38 -0.85 2.38 15.11
N ALA A 39 -0.95 1.99 16.39
CA ALA A 39 -0.48 0.69 16.85
C ALA A 39 -1.26 -0.46 16.20
N GLU A 40 -2.53 -0.23 15.91
CA GLU A 40 -3.40 -1.20 15.26
C GLU A 40 -2.98 -1.47 13.80
N GLU A 41 -2.63 -0.43 13.03
CA GLU A 41 -2.09 -0.60 11.67
C GLU A 41 -0.78 -1.39 11.69
N LEU A 42 0.11 -1.09 12.64
CA LEU A 42 1.37 -1.82 12.81
C LEU A 42 1.14 -3.28 13.17
N GLU A 43 0.30 -3.56 14.16
CA GLU A 43 0.04 -4.94 14.61
C GLU A 43 -0.68 -5.76 13.53
N SER A 44 -1.63 -5.16 12.82
CA SER A 44 -2.32 -5.82 11.71
C SER A 44 -1.32 -6.25 10.64
N GLU A 45 -0.49 -5.33 10.14
CA GLU A 45 0.48 -5.63 9.09
C GLU A 45 1.53 -6.65 9.54
N LEU A 46 2.09 -6.51 10.75
CA LEU A 46 3.08 -7.47 11.24
C LEU A 46 2.50 -8.88 11.49
N SER A 47 1.19 -8.99 11.81
CA SER A 47 0.53 -10.29 12.01
C SER A 47 0.24 -11.03 10.71
N ASP A 48 0.16 -10.30 9.59
CA ASP A 48 -0.13 -10.87 8.27
C ASP A 48 1.14 -11.39 7.57
N TRP A 49 2.32 -11.07 8.08
CA TRP A 49 3.58 -11.57 7.52
C TRP A 49 3.78 -13.06 7.80
N GLU A 50 4.08 -13.84 6.77
CA GLU A 50 4.45 -15.25 6.95
C GLU A 50 5.77 -15.44 7.68
N VAL A 51 6.72 -14.52 7.49
CA VAL A 51 8.00 -14.50 8.18
C VAL A 51 7.90 -13.60 9.39
N PRO A 52 8.30 -14.08 10.59
CA PRO A 52 8.22 -13.29 11.81
C PRO A 52 8.90 -11.93 11.70
N PRO A 53 8.32 -10.86 12.29
CA PRO A 53 8.91 -9.51 12.27
C PRO A 53 10.36 -9.46 12.77
N GLU A 54 10.74 -10.32 13.70
CA GLU A 54 12.09 -10.45 14.24
C GLU A 54 13.13 -10.88 13.19
N GLU A 55 12.68 -11.61 12.17
CA GLU A 55 13.49 -11.99 11.03
C GLU A 55 13.42 -10.98 9.89
N THR A 56 12.38 -10.18 9.82
CA THR A 56 12.10 -9.23 8.75
C THR A 56 12.69 -7.85 9.04
N LEU A 57 12.48 -7.33 10.24
CA LEU A 57 12.93 -6.00 10.64
C LEU A 57 14.25 -6.03 11.41
N LEU A 58 15.03 -4.96 11.22
CA LEU A 58 16.26 -4.61 11.91
C LEU A 58 16.09 -3.29 12.62
N VAL A 59 16.67 -3.15 13.79
CA VAL A 59 16.76 -1.88 14.52
C VAL A 59 18.20 -1.53 14.81
N ASP A 60 18.52 -0.25 14.81
CA ASP A 60 19.79 0.28 15.33
C ASP A 60 19.51 0.97 16.66
N GLU A 61 20.28 0.59 17.68
CA GLU A 61 20.14 1.01 19.06
C GLU A 61 21.38 1.78 19.53
N ILE A 62 21.17 2.90 20.19
CA ILE A 62 22.22 3.68 20.87
C ILE A 62 21.78 3.92 22.31
N ASP A 63 22.62 3.55 23.28
CA ASP A 63 22.38 3.74 24.72
C ASP A 63 21.02 3.19 25.22
N GLY A 64 20.53 2.10 24.61
CA GLY A 64 19.27 1.45 24.97
C GLY A 64 18.04 2.05 24.26
N GLU A 65 18.22 3.03 23.38
CA GLU A 65 17.14 3.63 22.59
C GLU A 65 17.23 3.20 21.13
N VAL A 66 16.10 2.77 20.54
CA VAL A 66 16.00 2.50 19.09
C VAL A 66 16.03 3.83 18.35
N VAL A 67 17.08 4.03 17.56
CA VAL A 67 17.31 5.29 16.82
C VAL A 67 17.05 5.17 15.32
N GLY A 68 16.82 3.96 14.83
CA GLY A 68 16.46 3.72 13.44
C GLY A 68 16.03 2.28 13.21
N PHE A 69 15.35 2.05 12.10
CA PHE A 69 15.01 0.71 11.64
C PHE A 69 14.93 0.62 10.12
N ALA A 70 15.09 -0.60 9.62
CA ALA A 70 14.81 -1.00 8.25
C ALA A 70 14.41 -2.48 8.22
N GLY A 71 13.94 -2.95 7.09
CA GLY A 71 13.68 -4.36 6.88
C GLY A 71 13.28 -4.68 5.45
N VAL A 72 13.10 -5.97 5.20
CA VAL A 72 12.58 -6.48 3.93
C VAL A 72 11.58 -7.60 4.19
N GLU A 73 10.43 -7.50 3.58
CA GLU A 73 9.40 -8.53 3.58
C GLU A 73 9.35 -9.19 2.20
N VAL A 74 9.23 -10.51 2.16
CA VAL A 74 9.09 -11.30 0.93
C VAL A 74 7.77 -12.02 1.00
N SER A 75 6.75 -11.46 0.37
CA SER A 75 5.42 -12.06 0.32
C SER A 75 5.40 -13.32 -0.53
N PRO A 76 4.66 -14.36 -0.13
CA PRO A 76 4.53 -15.60 -0.88
C PRO A 76 4.02 -15.40 -2.31
N GLY A 77 4.70 -16.04 -3.24
CA GLY A 77 4.34 -15.97 -4.66
C GLY A 77 4.88 -14.75 -5.40
N PHE A 78 5.57 -13.85 -4.70
CA PHE A 78 6.30 -12.75 -5.33
C PHE A 78 7.79 -13.08 -5.46
N ASP A 79 8.45 -12.51 -6.48
CA ASP A 79 9.88 -12.69 -6.74
C ASP A 79 10.73 -11.52 -6.20
N HIS A 80 10.11 -10.62 -5.46
CA HIS A 80 10.74 -9.43 -4.90
C HIS A 80 10.54 -9.34 -3.40
N ALA A 81 11.41 -8.56 -2.77
CA ALA A 81 11.28 -8.14 -1.39
C ALA A 81 10.81 -6.68 -1.33
N ASP A 82 9.86 -6.39 -0.48
CA ASP A 82 9.42 -5.04 -0.18
C ASP A 82 10.31 -4.40 0.90
N LEU A 83 10.86 -3.22 0.60
CA LEU A 83 11.73 -2.48 1.51
C LEU A 83 10.93 -1.66 2.51
N PHE A 84 11.19 -1.86 3.79
CA PHE A 84 10.71 -1.05 4.91
C PHE A 84 11.81 -0.09 5.39
N GLY A 85 11.57 1.19 5.34
CA GLY A 85 12.56 2.21 5.69
C GLY A 85 13.67 2.38 4.63
N PRO A 86 14.94 2.67 5.05
CA PRO A 86 15.35 2.94 6.43
C PRO A 86 14.79 4.24 6.99
N LEU A 87 14.37 4.22 8.23
CA LEU A 87 13.95 5.39 8.98
C LEU A 87 14.92 5.63 10.15
N VAL A 88 15.37 6.87 10.32
CA VAL A 88 16.34 7.25 11.35
C VAL A 88 15.85 8.47 12.10
N ALA A 89 15.90 8.42 13.43
CA ALA A 89 15.55 9.52 14.31
C ALA A 89 16.31 10.79 13.93
N PRO A 90 15.67 11.98 13.89
CA PRO A 90 16.29 13.22 13.44
C PRO A 90 17.61 13.56 14.14
N SER A 91 17.68 13.33 15.45
CA SER A 91 18.86 13.55 16.28
C SER A 91 20.08 12.69 15.94
N HIS A 92 19.86 11.59 15.19
CA HIS A 92 20.91 10.61 14.90
C HIS A 92 21.22 10.51 13.39
N ARG A 93 20.70 11.44 12.57
CA ARG A 93 21.00 11.51 11.14
C ARG A 93 22.42 11.99 10.87
N GLY A 94 22.91 11.69 9.65
CA GLY A 94 24.28 12.05 9.26
C GLY A 94 25.37 11.17 9.85
N GLN A 95 25.02 10.16 10.67
CA GLN A 95 25.93 9.22 11.33
C GLN A 95 26.04 7.87 10.62
N LYS A 96 25.61 7.78 9.36
CA LYS A 96 25.60 6.58 8.51
C LYS A 96 24.64 5.45 8.95
N ILE A 97 23.82 5.65 9.97
CA ILE A 97 22.86 4.65 10.48
C ILE A 97 21.95 4.15 9.35
N GLY A 98 21.36 5.05 8.55
CA GLY A 98 20.52 4.66 7.43
C GLY A 98 21.25 3.83 6.37
N THR A 99 22.54 4.05 6.16
CA THR A 99 23.37 3.24 5.25
C THR A 99 23.55 1.84 5.80
N VAL A 100 23.92 1.70 7.06
CA VAL A 100 24.12 0.39 7.73
C VAL A 100 22.82 -0.41 7.75
N LEU A 101 21.71 0.24 8.07
CA LEU A 101 20.37 -0.38 8.06
C LEU A 101 19.98 -0.88 6.66
N LEU A 102 20.21 -0.06 5.62
CA LEU A 102 19.89 -0.43 4.25
C LEU A 102 20.76 -1.59 3.75
N GLU A 103 22.08 -1.56 3.99
CA GLU A 103 22.99 -2.64 3.65
C GLU A 103 22.58 -3.97 4.30
N ALA A 104 22.21 -3.94 5.58
CA ALA A 104 21.75 -5.13 6.29
C ALA A 104 20.38 -5.63 5.80
N ALA A 105 19.49 -4.74 5.36
CA ALA A 105 18.23 -5.11 4.74
C ALA A 105 18.46 -5.77 3.37
N ILE A 106 19.38 -5.27 2.56
CA ILE A 106 19.79 -5.88 1.29
C ILE A 106 20.34 -7.30 1.52
N GLU A 107 21.26 -7.47 2.46
CA GLU A 107 21.80 -8.78 2.81
C GLU A 107 20.71 -9.78 3.25
N ARG A 108 19.69 -9.31 3.98
CA ARG A 108 18.53 -10.14 4.33
C ARG A 108 17.72 -10.58 3.11
N ALA A 109 17.50 -9.70 2.14
CA ALA A 109 16.78 -10.04 0.92
C ALA A 109 17.54 -11.09 0.08
N GLU A 110 18.87 -10.93 -0.06
CA GLU A 110 19.74 -11.88 -0.73
C GLU A 110 19.67 -13.27 -0.08
N ASN A 111 19.74 -13.33 1.26
CA ASN A 111 19.63 -14.57 2.02
C ASN A 111 18.27 -15.27 1.91
N ARG A 112 17.23 -14.55 1.48
CA ARG A 112 15.87 -15.08 1.22
C ARG A 112 15.59 -15.39 -0.25
N SER A 113 16.61 -15.32 -1.10
CA SER A 113 16.51 -15.62 -2.53
C SER A 113 15.52 -14.72 -3.28
N ALA A 114 15.28 -13.52 -2.82
CA ALA A 114 14.60 -12.51 -3.59
C ALA A 114 15.43 -12.17 -4.85
N ARG A 115 14.78 -11.90 -5.96
CA ARG A 115 15.48 -11.52 -7.21
C ARG A 115 15.69 -10.02 -7.33
N ARG A 116 14.94 -9.25 -6.58
CA ARG A 116 15.03 -7.79 -6.51
C ARG A 116 14.43 -7.27 -5.22
N ILE A 117 14.83 -6.07 -4.85
CA ILE A 117 14.18 -5.32 -3.77
C ILE A 117 13.41 -4.15 -4.41
N VAL A 118 12.17 -3.98 -3.98
CA VAL A 118 11.33 -2.85 -4.35
C VAL A 118 11.17 -1.94 -3.13
N GLY A 119 11.42 -0.65 -3.31
CA GLY A 119 11.20 0.36 -2.29
C GLY A 119 10.55 1.58 -2.90
N ALA A 120 10.02 2.48 -2.08
CA ALA A 120 9.47 3.73 -2.57
C ALA A 120 9.85 4.88 -1.64
N ILE A 121 10.10 6.03 -2.24
CA ILE A 121 10.53 7.25 -1.55
C ILE A 121 9.57 8.38 -1.87
N GLY A 122 9.19 9.15 -0.87
CA GLY A 122 8.42 10.37 -1.06
C GLY A 122 9.10 11.30 -2.08
N SER A 123 8.34 11.84 -3.02
CA SER A 123 8.87 12.64 -4.14
C SER A 123 9.71 13.86 -3.69
N ARG A 124 9.60 14.26 -2.42
CA ARG A 124 10.37 15.35 -1.81
C ARG A 124 11.52 14.86 -0.90
N ASN A 125 11.69 13.54 -0.75
CA ASN A 125 12.73 12.97 0.10
C ASN A 125 14.05 12.81 -0.67
N ALA A 126 14.75 13.91 -0.91
CA ALA A 126 16.03 13.92 -1.64
C ALA A 126 17.13 13.11 -0.93
N THR A 127 17.13 13.09 0.41
CA THR A 127 18.12 12.33 1.19
C THR A 127 17.92 10.82 1.05
N GLY A 128 16.68 10.36 1.18
CA GLY A 128 16.34 8.95 0.97
C GLY A 128 16.62 8.50 -0.46
N ARG A 129 16.28 9.35 -1.44
CA ARG A 129 16.61 9.09 -2.85
C ARG A 129 18.11 8.88 -3.05
N LEU A 130 18.93 9.81 -2.57
CA LEU A 130 20.39 9.71 -2.69
C LEU A 130 20.95 8.47 -1.98
N LEU A 131 20.36 8.07 -0.84
CA LEU A 131 20.74 6.86 -0.13
C LEU A 131 20.48 5.61 -0.98
N LEU A 132 19.28 5.48 -1.56
CA LEU A 132 18.92 4.35 -2.42
C LEU A 132 19.80 4.31 -3.69
N GLU A 133 19.98 5.45 -4.37
CA GLU A 133 20.82 5.54 -5.59
C GLU A 133 22.26 5.12 -5.30
N ARG A 134 22.83 5.49 -4.16
CA ARG A 134 24.18 5.06 -3.75
C ARG A 134 24.28 3.58 -3.43
N ALA A 135 23.21 2.95 -2.99
CA ALA A 135 23.12 1.52 -2.78
C ALA A 135 22.81 0.73 -4.07
N GLY A 136 22.71 1.42 -5.22
CA GLY A 136 22.50 0.78 -6.52
C GLY A 136 21.03 0.69 -6.96
N PHE A 137 20.10 1.20 -6.19
CA PHE A 137 18.69 1.26 -6.62
C PHE A 137 18.53 2.25 -7.77
N ALA A 138 17.69 1.88 -8.73
CA ALA A 138 17.28 2.75 -9.84
C ALA A 138 15.78 3.08 -9.72
N PRO A 139 15.35 4.29 -10.15
CA PRO A 139 13.93 4.60 -10.25
C PRO A 139 13.21 3.62 -11.17
N SER A 140 12.03 3.16 -10.77
CA SER A 140 11.19 2.26 -11.55
C SER A 140 9.74 2.78 -11.59
N GLY A 141 9.05 2.50 -12.70
CA GLY A 141 7.64 2.86 -12.89
C GLY A 141 7.34 4.36 -12.80
N SER A 142 6.04 4.65 -12.78
CA SER A 142 5.50 6.00 -12.61
C SER A 142 5.44 6.38 -11.13
N ALA A 143 5.43 7.68 -10.85
CA ALA A 143 5.16 8.15 -9.49
C ALA A 143 3.73 7.78 -9.06
N THR A 144 3.56 7.37 -7.82
CA THR A 144 2.28 6.92 -7.26
C THR A 144 1.79 7.89 -6.18
N ALA A 145 0.56 8.32 -6.29
CA ALA A 145 -0.12 9.13 -5.28
C ALA A 145 -0.92 8.22 -4.33
N VAL A 146 -0.71 8.39 -3.03
CA VAL A 146 -1.41 7.67 -1.96
C VAL A 146 -2.50 8.58 -1.39
N PHE A 147 -3.67 8.02 -1.21
CA PHE A 147 -4.84 8.71 -0.65
C PHE A 147 -5.41 7.93 0.53
N ARG A 148 -6.05 8.65 1.44
CA ARG A 148 -6.82 8.09 2.56
C ARG A 148 -8.21 8.71 2.61
N LEU A 149 -9.19 7.91 3.04
CA LEU A 149 -10.57 8.34 3.25
C LEU A 149 -11.10 7.77 4.56
N ASN A 150 -11.54 8.64 5.45
CA ASN A 150 -12.33 8.27 6.62
C ASN A 150 -13.83 8.35 6.27
N GLU A 151 -14.63 7.48 6.84
CA GLU A 151 -16.07 7.41 6.61
C GLU A 151 -16.77 8.79 6.72
N ALA A 152 -16.43 9.58 7.75
CA ALA A 152 -17.03 10.90 7.99
C ALA A 152 -16.76 11.92 6.86
N ASN A 153 -15.74 11.69 6.05
CA ASN A 153 -15.38 12.56 4.92
C ASN A 153 -15.91 12.02 3.57
N HIS A 154 -16.55 10.85 3.57
CA HIS A 154 -17.10 10.27 2.35
C HIS A 154 -18.20 11.15 1.77
N ARG A 155 -18.04 11.50 0.51
CA ARG A 155 -19.03 12.26 -0.27
C ARG A 155 -19.80 11.28 -1.14
N ARG A 156 -20.85 10.72 -0.57
CA ARG A 156 -21.64 9.68 -1.23
C ARG A 156 -22.26 10.17 -2.53
N VAL A 157 -22.27 9.31 -3.54
CA VAL A 157 -22.99 9.50 -4.79
C VAL A 157 -24.34 8.82 -4.65
N GLU A 158 -25.39 9.62 -4.46
CA GLU A 158 -26.76 9.14 -4.16
C GLU A 158 -27.45 8.49 -5.35
N THR A 159 -27.09 8.88 -6.57
CA THR A 159 -27.78 8.43 -7.78
C THR A 159 -26.78 7.91 -8.80
N GLY A 160 -26.91 6.64 -9.14
CA GLY A 160 -26.15 6.00 -10.20
C GLY A 160 -26.75 6.17 -11.60
N PRO A 161 -26.01 5.78 -12.64
CA PRO A 161 -26.56 5.66 -13.99
C PRO A 161 -27.78 4.73 -14.02
N ALA A 162 -28.74 5.05 -14.89
CA ALA A 162 -29.89 4.19 -15.11
C ALA A 162 -29.44 2.76 -15.51
N GLU A 163 -30.14 1.75 -15.02
CA GLU A 163 -29.86 0.33 -15.27
C GLU A 163 -28.56 -0.22 -14.63
N LEU A 164 -27.82 0.57 -13.84
CA LEU A 164 -26.66 0.08 -13.10
C LEU A 164 -27.08 -0.39 -11.70
N THR A 165 -26.78 -1.64 -11.39
CA THR A 165 -26.89 -2.20 -10.04
C THR A 165 -25.51 -2.51 -9.49
N VAL A 166 -25.32 -2.36 -8.17
CA VAL A 166 -24.07 -2.69 -7.50
C VAL A 166 -24.38 -3.69 -6.40
N ARG A 167 -23.61 -4.75 -6.33
CA ARG A 167 -23.75 -5.79 -5.31
C ARG A 167 -22.39 -6.33 -4.87
N PRO A 168 -22.29 -6.92 -3.67
CA PRO A 168 -21.16 -7.76 -3.34
C PRO A 168 -21.02 -8.91 -4.34
N GLY A 169 -19.80 -9.21 -4.73
CA GLY A 169 -19.46 -10.38 -5.51
C GLY A 169 -19.49 -11.66 -4.67
N THR A 170 -19.65 -12.78 -5.32
CA THR A 170 -19.60 -14.11 -4.72
C THR A 170 -18.56 -14.98 -5.45
N PRO A 171 -18.14 -16.13 -4.91
CA PRO A 171 -17.23 -17.04 -5.62
C PRO A 171 -17.67 -17.42 -7.02
N ASP A 172 -18.98 -17.45 -7.31
CA ASP A 172 -19.54 -17.74 -8.65
C ASP A 172 -19.19 -16.63 -9.66
N ASP A 173 -18.84 -15.44 -9.21
CA ASP A 173 -18.46 -14.30 -10.05
C ASP A 173 -16.98 -14.34 -10.47
N LEU A 174 -16.18 -15.29 -10.01
CA LEU A 174 -14.73 -15.35 -10.25
C LEU A 174 -14.36 -15.16 -11.72
N HIS A 175 -15.02 -15.91 -12.60
CA HIS A 175 -14.72 -15.85 -14.04
C HIS A 175 -15.03 -14.46 -14.64
N ALA A 176 -16.16 -13.89 -14.27
CA ALA A 176 -16.55 -12.54 -14.70
C ALA A 176 -15.61 -11.47 -14.16
N THR A 177 -15.22 -11.56 -12.88
CA THR A 177 -14.27 -10.66 -12.21
C THR A 177 -12.89 -10.72 -12.87
N MET A 178 -12.35 -11.91 -13.11
CA MET A 178 -11.06 -12.06 -13.78
C MET A 178 -11.05 -11.55 -15.22
N ARG A 179 -12.15 -11.74 -15.96
CA ARG A 179 -12.31 -11.17 -17.31
C ARG A 179 -12.27 -9.64 -17.24
N LEU A 180 -13.03 -9.05 -16.33
CA LEU A 180 -13.12 -7.61 -16.14
C LEU A 180 -11.76 -7.02 -15.68
N TYR A 181 -11.07 -7.71 -14.79
CA TYR A 181 -9.73 -7.35 -14.35
C TYR A 181 -8.75 -7.27 -15.52
N ARG A 182 -8.67 -8.32 -16.34
CA ARG A 182 -7.75 -8.35 -17.50
C ARG A 182 -8.07 -7.25 -18.52
N GLU A 183 -9.35 -6.92 -18.68
CA GLU A 183 -9.77 -5.83 -19.58
C GLU A 183 -9.37 -4.45 -19.03
N CYS A 184 -9.54 -4.24 -17.72
CA CYS A 184 -9.26 -2.95 -17.09
C CYS A 184 -7.78 -2.73 -16.78
N PHE A 185 -7.03 -3.82 -16.54
CA PHE A 185 -5.63 -3.82 -16.10
C PHE A 185 -4.81 -4.83 -16.92
N PRO A 186 -4.56 -4.57 -18.21
CA PRO A 186 -3.93 -5.55 -19.11
C PRO A 186 -2.51 -5.95 -18.70
N ASP A 187 -1.77 -5.03 -18.04
CA ASP A 187 -0.42 -5.25 -17.53
C ASP A 187 -0.40 -5.71 -16.06
N GLY A 188 -1.58 -5.84 -15.46
CA GLY A 188 -1.73 -6.24 -14.05
C GLY A 188 -1.55 -7.74 -13.85
N SER A 189 -0.94 -8.09 -12.73
CA SER A 189 -0.82 -9.49 -12.28
C SER A 189 -1.41 -9.60 -10.88
N PHE A 190 -2.61 -10.13 -10.78
CA PHE A 190 -3.26 -10.43 -9.50
C PHE A 190 -3.74 -11.88 -9.53
N PRO A 191 -3.34 -12.73 -8.56
CA PRO A 191 -3.57 -14.16 -8.63
C PRO A 191 -5.06 -14.51 -8.48
N GLU A 192 -5.47 -15.59 -9.17
CA GLU A 192 -6.84 -16.09 -9.11
C GLU A 192 -7.27 -16.46 -7.69
N SER A 193 -6.35 -17.03 -6.90
CA SER A 193 -6.61 -17.39 -5.50
C SER A 193 -6.96 -16.17 -4.65
N ALA A 194 -6.32 -15.03 -4.87
CA ALA A 194 -6.63 -13.78 -4.16
C ALA A 194 -8.01 -13.23 -4.57
N TRP A 195 -8.37 -13.31 -5.86
CA TRP A 195 -9.73 -12.97 -6.30
C TRP A 195 -10.78 -13.86 -5.64
N LEU A 196 -10.54 -15.17 -5.60
CA LEU A 196 -11.45 -16.12 -4.98
C LEU A 196 -11.62 -15.86 -3.48
N ALA A 197 -10.53 -15.57 -2.78
CA ALA A 197 -10.57 -15.20 -1.37
C ALA A 197 -11.37 -13.91 -1.14
N GLY A 198 -11.09 -12.85 -1.90
CA GLY A 198 -11.81 -11.58 -1.80
C GLY A 198 -13.31 -11.70 -2.09
N LEU A 199 -13.69 -12.50 -3.08
CA LEU A 199 -15.10 -12.80 -3.39
C LEU A 199 -15.77 -13.58 -2.24
N GLY A 200 -15.06 -14.55 -1.66
CA GLY A 200 -15.56 -15.32 -0.51
C GLY A 200 -15.75 -14.47 0.77
N GLN A 201 -15.00 -13.41 0.92
CA GLN A 201 -15.06 -12.48 2.05
C GLN A 201 -15.99 -11.29 1.82
N GLY A 202 -16.59 -11.14 0.62
CA GLY A 202 -17.41 -9.98 0.27
C GLY A 202 -16.62 -8.68 0.04
N ALA A 203 -15.31 -8.81 -0.18
CA ALA A 203 -14.39 -7.68 -0.41
C ALA A 203 -14.48 -7.11 -1.84
N VAL A 204 -15.07 -7.85 -2.77
CA VAL A 204 -15.25 -7.44 -4.17
C VAL A 204 -16.68 -7.01 -4.41
N TYR A 205 -16.85 -5.81 -4.99
CA TYR A 205 -18.16 -5.30 -5.43
C TYR A 205 -18.20 -5.26 -6.95
N ILE A 206 -19.36 -5.65 -7.52
CA ILE A 206 -19.57 -5.73 -8.96
C ILE A 206 -20.68 -4.77 -9.37
N GLY A 207 -20.38 -3.93 -10.35
CA GLY A 207 -21.35 -3.08 -11.04
C GLY A 207 -21.86 -3.76 -12.30
N GLU A 208 -23.15 -4.04 -12.38
CA GLU A 208 -23.80 -4.71 -13.49
C GLU A 208 -24.73 -3.75 -14.25
N ALA A 209 -24.61 -3.76 -15.56
CA ALA A 209 -25.53 -3.06 -16.45
C ALA A 209 -25.97 -3.99 -17.58
N LYS A 210 -27.27 -4.05 -17.82
CA LYS A 210 -27.87 -4.91 -18.86
C LYS A 210 -27.52 -6.39 -18.73
N GLY A 211 -27.36 -6.89 -17.49
CA GLY A 211 -27.03 -8.26 -17.19
C GLY A 211 -25.56 -8.64 -17.39
N GLU A 212 -24.69 -7.65 -17.59
CA GLU A 212 -23.25 -7.88 -17.73
C GLU A 212 -22.46 -7.09 -16.67
N SER A 213 -21.39 -7.70 -16.16
CA SER A 213 -20.44 -7.04 -15.26
C SER A 213 -19.63 -6.00 -16.02
N ARG A 214 -19.74 -4.74 -15.63
CA ARG A 214 -19.17 -3.56 -16.30
C ARG A 214 -18.16 -2.80 -15.44
N ALA A 215 -18.22 -2.99 -14.13
CA ALA A 215 -17.31 -2.37 -13.20
C ALA A 215 -17.04 -3.27 -11.98
N MET A 216 -15.93 -3.05 -11.32
CA MET A 216 -15.59 -3.73 -10.07
C MET A 216 -14.81 -2.84 -9.13
N VAL A 217 -14.93 -3.09 -7.83
CA VAL A 217 -14.08 -2.55 -6.78
C VAL A 217 -13.62 -3.72 -5.90
N ASN A 218 -12.32 -3.79 -5.62
CA ASN A 218 -11.76 -4.70 -4.62
C ASN A 218 -11.25 -3.90 -3.43
N ILE A 219 -11.83 -4.15 -2.24
CA ILE A 219 -11.45 -3.56 -0.96
C ILE A 219 -10.92 -4.67 -0.08
N ASP A 220 -9.62 -4.70 0.17
CA ASP A 220 -9.06 -5.61 1.16
C ASP A 220 -9.41 -5.11 2.56
N THR A 221 -9.98 -6.01 3.37
CA THR A 221 -10.45 -5.66 4.71
C THR A 221 -9.33 -5.72 5.76
N ALA A 222 -8.33 -6.56 5.56
CA ALA A 222 -7.18 -6.68 6.44
C ALA A 222 -6.24 -5.47 6.28
N ASP A 223 -5.89 -5.15 5.04
CA ASP A 223 -5.04 -4.00 4.71
C ASP A 223 -5.77 -2.66 4.80
N ARG A 224 -7.11 -2.68 4.82
CA ARG A 224 -7.96 -1.48 4.69
C ARG A 224 -7.61 -0.69 3.44
N TRP A 225 -7.48 -1.41 2.32
CA TRP A 225 -6.96 -0.86 1.08
C TRP A 225 -7.85 -1.17 -0.13
N ILE A 226 -8.02 -0.17 -0.99
CA ILE A 226 -8.68 -0.35 -2.28
C ILE A 226 -7.61 -0.66 -3.31
N TYR A 227 -7.51 -1.92 -3.70
CA TYR A 227 -6.50 -2.38 -4.67
C TYR A 227 -6.92 -2.13 -6.11
N HIS A 228 -8.20 -2.34 -6.43
CA HIS A 228 -8.68 -2.25 -7.79
C HIS A 228 -10.01 -1.51 -7.89
N LEU A 229 -10.10 -0.56 -8.81
CA LEU A 229 -11.33 0.04 -9.28
C LEU A 229 -11.27 0.02 -10.81
N GLY A 230 -12.05 -0.85 -11.44
CA GLY A 230 -12.10 -1.04 -12.89
C GLY A 230 -13.47 -0.70 -13.45
N VAL A 231 -13.49 -0.10 -14.65
CA VAL A 231 -14.69 0.12 -15.47
C VAL A 231 -14.32 -0.20 -16.92
N THR A 232 -15.15 -1.01 -17.61
CA THR A 232 -14.94 -1.35 -19.02
C THR A 232 -14.82 -0.08 -19.88
N ALA A 233 -14.03 -0.15 -20.94
CA ALA A 233 -13.65 1.04 -21.72
C ALA A 233 -14.87 1.76 -22.33
N ASP A 234 -15.89 1.02 -22.77
CA ASP A 234 -17.13 1.52 -23.37
C ASP A 234 -18.10 2.19 -22.36
N GLU A 235 -17.87 1.96 -21.06
CA GLU A 235 -18.69 2.49 -19.98
C GLU A 235 -17.99 3.60 -19.15
N ARG A 236 -16.77 3.98 -19.53
CA ARG A 236 -16.05 5.08 -18.87
C ARG A 236 -16.72 6.43 -19.10
N ASP A 237 -16.37 7.40 -18.26
CA ASP A 237 -16.86 8.81 -18.30
C ASP A 237 -18.38 8.98 -18.13
N ARG A 238 -19.09 7.92 -17.71
CA ARG A 238 -20.55 7.89 -17.47
C ARG A 238 -20.91 7.93 -15.98
N GLY A 239 -19.94 8.16 -15.09
CA GLY A 239 -20.18 8.20 -13.65
C GLY A 239 -20.20 6.81 -12.97
N ILE A 240 -20.08 5.72 -13.73
CA ILE A 240 -20.16 4.33 -13.22
C ILE A 240 -19.11 4.09 -12.13
N GLY A 241 -17.85 4.42 -12.38
CA GLY A 241 -16.78 4.20 -11.39
C GLY A 241 -16.99 4.95 -10.08
N ALA A 242 -17.55 6.17 -10.16
CA ALA A 242 -17.86 6.96 -8.97
C ALA A 242 -19.00 6.33 -8.15
N TYR A 243 -20.03 5.84 -8.81
CA TYR A 243 -21.17 5.21 -8.16
C TYR A 243 -20.81 3.85 -7.56
N VAL A 244 -20.13 2.97 -8.33
CA VAL A 244 -19.70 1.65 -7.85
C VAL A 244 -18.76 1.78 -6.65
N LEU A 245 -17.79 2.70 -6.70
CA LEU A 245 -16.93 2.99 -5.55
C LEU A 245 -17.74 3.47 -4.35
N SER A 246 -18.70 4.39 -4.55
CA SER A 246 -19.53 4.91 -3.46
C SER A 246 -20.38 3.85 -2.78
N GLU A 247 -20.97 2.93 -3.55
CA GLU A 247 -21.75 1.82 -3.01
C GLU A 247 -20.84 0.79 -2.30
N ALA A 248 -19.67 0.50 -2.87
CA ALA A 248 -18.67 -0.39 -2.24
C ALA A 248 -18.20 0.17 -0.88
N LEU A 249 -17.91 1.47 -0.82
CA LEU A 249 -17.53 2.16 0.42
C LEU A 249 -18.66 2.11 1.46
N ALA A 250 -19.90 2.36 1.06
CA ALA A 250 -21.06 2.26 1.97
C ALA A 250 -21.25 0.83 2.48
N GLY A 251 -21.08 -0.17 1.62
CA GLY A 251 -21.11 -1.59 2.00
C GLY A 251 -19.99 -1.95 2.98
N TYR A 252 -18.77 -1.49 2.73
CA TYR A 252 -17.63 -1.70 3.61
C TYR A 252 -17.91 -1.14 5.03
N TRP A 253 -18.23 0.15 5.14
CA TRP A 253 -18.46 0.78 6.44
C TRP A 253 -19.71 0.28 7.18
N SER A 254 -20.65 -0.38 6.53
CA SER A 254 -21.76 -1.03 7.22
C SER A 254 -21.28 -2.17 8.15
N HIS A 255 -20.09 -2.74 7.87
CA HIS A 255 -19.46 -3.81 8.66
C HIS A 255 -18.23 -3.32 9.44
N HIS A 256 -17.60 -2.23 8.99
CA HIS A 256 -16.36 -1.67 9.51
C HIS A 256 -16.50 -0.16 9.82
N PRO A 257 -17.42 0.23 10.73
CA PRO A 257 -17.75 1.63 10.97
C PRO A 257 -16.55 2.42 11.49
N GLY A 258 -16.33 3.62 10.93
CA GLY A 258 -15.29 4.55 11.36
C GLY A 258 -13.87 4.24 10.86
N GLU A 259 -13.65 3.12 10.17
CA GLU A 259 -12.33 2.78 9.65
C GLU A 259 -11.91 3.72 8.51
N THR A 260 -10.60 3.87 8.38
CA THR A 260 -9.96 4.66 7.32
C THR A 260 -9.45 3.73 6.23
N LEU A 261 -9.88 3.97 5.00
CA LEU A 261 -9.42 3.25 3.81
C LEU A 261 -8.31 4.01 3.09
N GLY A 262 -7.36 3.26 2.53
CA GLY A 262 -6.31 3.78 1.66
C GLY A 262 -6.46 3.32 0.21
N LEU A 263 -5.79 4.01 -0.68
CA LEU A 263 -5.55 3.59 -2.05
C LEU A 263 -4.28 4.22 -2.60
N SER A 264 -3.74 3.60 -3.64
CA SER A 264 -2.68 4.18 -4.46
C SER A 264 -3.12 4.28 -5.91
N VAL A 265 -2.61 5.28 -6.61
CA VAL A 265 -2.91 5.52 -8.03
C VAL A 265 -1.72 6.22 -8.68
N GLU A 266 -1.45 5.93 -9.95
CA GLU A 266 -0.44 6.66 -10.71
C GLU A 266 -0.72 8.17 -10.67
N ALA A 267 0.35 8.93 -10.40
CA ALA A 267 0.24 10.38 -10.16
C ALA A 267 -0.18 11.18 -11.41
N ASP A 268 -0.09 10.59 -12.60
CA ASP A 268 -0.55 11.14 -13.88
C ASP A 268 -1.94 10.64 -14.30
N ASN A 269 -2.54 9.68 -13.59
CA ASN A 269 -3.92 9.23 -13.83
C ASN A 269 -4.94 10.28 -13.38
N LEU A 270 -5.02 11.39 -14.13
CA LEU A 270 -5.86 12.53 -13.80
C LEU A 270 -7.37 12.20 -13.66
N PRO A 271 -7.96 11.28 -14.46
CA PRO A 271 -9.34 10.85 -14.25
C PRO A 271 -9.57 10.22 -12.87
N ALA A 272 -8.75 9.26 -12.48
CA ALA A 272 -8.86 8.59 -11.18
C ALA A 272 -8.61 9.56 -10.02
N LEU A 273 -7.58 10.43 -10.11
CA LEU A 273 -7.30 11.46 -9.10
C LEU A 273 -8.50 12.39 -8.88
N ARG A 274 -9.20 12.79 -9.95
CA ARG A 274 -10.43 13.61 -9.84
C ARG A 274 -11.57 12.83 -9.19
N LEU A 275 -11.74 11.55 -9.54
CA LEU A 275 -12.75 10.68 -8.96
C LEU A 275 -12.56 10.56 -7.44
N TYR A 276 -11.37 10.18 -7.00
CA TYR A 276 -11.08 9.99 -5.57
C TYR A 276 -11.27 11.28 -4.76
N ARG A 277 -10.77 12.42 -5.24
CA ARG A 277 -10.97 13.71 -4.56
C ARG A 277 -12.46 14.09 -4.46
N ARG A 278 -13.27 13.79 -5.47
CA ARG A 278 -14.72 14.02 -5.41
C ARG A 278 -15.42 13.15 -4.39
N GLN A 279 -14.93 11.93 -4.17
CA GLN A 279 -15.44 11.03 -3.14
C GLN A 279 -14.99 11.43 -1.72
N GLY A 280 -14.09 12.41 -1.58
CA GLY A 280 -13.61 12.90 -0.28
C GLY A 280 -12.23 12.35 0.12
N PHE A 281 -11.58 11.54 -0.71
CA PHE A 281 -10.22 11.08 -0.44
C PHE A 281 -9.24 12.25 -0.35
N ALA A 282 -8.48 12.30 0.73
CA ALA A 282 -7.42 13.27 0.94
C ALA A 282 -6.06 12.71 0.47
N PRO A 283 -5.26 13.51 -0.27
CA PRO A 283 -3.91 13.08 -0.64
C PRO A 283 -3.03 13.00 0.61
N MET A 284 -2.27 11.92 0.74
CA MET A 284 -1.34 11.69 1.84
C MET A 284 0.10 11.99 1.40
N LEU A 285 0.56 11.33 0.35
CA LEU A 285 1.91 11.50 -0.17
C LEU A 285 1.98 11.10 -1.66
N VAL A 286 3.10 11.47 -2.30
CA VAL A 286 3.44 11.01 -3.64
C VAL A 286 4.78 10.30 -3.56
N LEU A 287 4.83 9.08 -4.05
CA LEU A 287 5.98 8.18 -4.01
C LEU A 287 6.60 8.01 -5.40
N GLN A 288 7.91 7.84 -5.43
CA GLN A 288 8.65 7.29 -6.56
C GLN A 288 9.15 5.91 -6.17
N ALA A 289 8.83 4.91 -6.95
CA ALA A 289 9.36 3.56 -6.75
C ALA A 289 10.82 3.46 -7.20
N PHE A 290 11.56 2.58 -6.54
CA PHE A 290 12.95 2.23 -6.82
C PHE A 290 13.11 0.73 -6.76
N GLU A 291 13.96 0.17 -7.62
CA GLU A 291 14.29 -1.25 -7.64
C GLU A 291 15.80 -1.47 -7.58
N LEU A 292 16.18 -2.53 -6.89
CA LEU A 292 17.53 -3.07 -6.86
C LEU A 292 17.47 -4.55 -7.29
N PRO A 293 17.97 -4.94 -8.47
CA PRO A 293 18.21 -6.34 -8.82
C PRO A 293 19.24 -6.97 -7.87
N LEU A 294 19.02 -8.20 -7.41
CA LEU A 294 19.90 -8.97 -6.55
C LEU A 294 20.62 -10.07 -7.33
#